data_e06f2dbda72ebe6f7293fae106080bfe
#
_entry.id   e06f2dbda72ebe6f7293fae106080bfe
#
_cell.length_a   1.000
_cell.length_b   1.000
_cell.length_c   1.000
_cell.angle_alpha   90.00
_cell.angle_beta   90.00
_cell.angle_gamma   90.00
#
_symmetry.space_group_name_H-M   'P 1'
#
loop_
_entity.id
_entity.type
_entity.pdbx_description
1 polymer ?
#
loop_
_entity_poly.entity_id
_entity_poly.type
_entity_poly.pdbx_seq_one_letter_code
_entity_poly.pdbx_strand_id
1 'polypeptide(L)'
;MVELYQKLLGMRRIKRKISWRVSAKPVSEEDLNRDLLASKLLKAGDVLMVHSSLSSIGNVLGGPEAVCRVFQRVLTESGTLLMPTYHQPEPILKMIKKGSLVDLRTAESTMGKLTETFRTIPGVKRSSHPFSSVSAWGRYSKEMTSGHENSPYICGPGSPFAQLIERSAKYMGIGIDIRVIALYHVLEENWSDFPLRVHYPKPFNVRYIDPSGNRVERQLIILDPAVAKTRIDREVEGAWIRKWLTNYMRTKGILHGFKVGQANSWIVGSQSFYDEMKSLAIRGITIYTTEREFNTIKKEG
;
A
#
# COMPACT_ATOMS: atom_id res chain seq x y z
N MET A 1 31.33 -22.61 -5.34
CA MET A 1 30.45 -23.16 -6.42
C MET A 1 29.00 -22.69 -6.26
N VAL A 2 28.40 -22.78 -5.10
CA VAL A 2 26.97 -22.35 -4.85
C VAL A 2 26.78 -20.85 -5.09
N GLU A 3 27.69 -20.01 -4.63
CA GLU A 3 27.64 -18.54 -4.78
C GLU A 3 27.77 -18.10 -6.26
N LEU A 4 28.61 -18.78 -7.05
CA LEU A 4 28.74 -18.53 -8.48
C LEU A 4 27.47 -18.93 -9.25
N TYR A 5 26.82 -20.01 -8.83
CA TYR A 5 25.56 -20.48 -9.41
C TYR A 5 24.39 -19.53 -9.09
N GLN A 6 24.34 -19.00 -7.88
CA GLN A 6 23.37 -17.99 -7.46
C GLN A 6 23.56 -16.67 -8.24
N LYS A 7 24.80 -16.24 -8.45
CA LYS A 7 25.15 -15.06 -9.25
C LYS A 7 24.77 -15.24 -10.73
N LEU A 8 25.00 -16.43 -11.30
CA LEU A 8 24.61 -16.77 -12.67
C LEU A 8 23.10 -16.84 -12.86
N LEU A 9 22.35 -17.38 -11.89
CA LEU A 9 20.89 -17.37 -11.88
C LEU A 9 20.33 -15.95 -11.78
N GLY A 10 20.94 -15.09 -10.97
CA GLY A 10 20.62 -13.66 -10.88
C GLY A 10 20.84 -12.94 -12.20
N MET A 11 21.99 -13.16 -12.86
CA MET A 11 22.30 -12.59 -14.17
C MET A 11 21.36 -13.08 -15.29
N ARG A 12 21.00 -14.38 -15.29
CA ARG A 12 20.01 -14.93 -16.24
C ARG A 12 18.62 -14.33 -16.03
N ARG A 13 18.23 -14.11 -14.77
CA ARG A 13 16.95 -13.46 -14.42
C ARG A 13 16.92 -11.99 -14.86
N ILE A 14 18.06 -11.28 -14.71
CA ILE A 14 18.23 -9.89 -15.15
C ILE A 14 18.22 -9.82 -16.69
N LYS A 15 18.99 -10.66 -17.38
CA LYS A 15 19.03 -10.73 -18.85
C LYS A 15 17.65 -11.06 -19.44
N ARG A 16 16.89 -12.00 -18.83
CA ARG A 16 15.54 -12.36 -19.26
C ARG A 16 14.53 -11.21 -19.01
N LYS A 17 14.67 -10.45 -17.92
CA LYS A 17 13.89 -9.25 -17.67
C LYS A 17 14.20 -8.11 -18.66
N ILE A 18 15.47 -7.95 -19.02
CA ILE A 18 15.91 -6.92 -19.98
C ILE A 18 15.44 -7.29 -21.40
N SER A 19 15.67 -8.54 -21.84
CA SER A 19 15.22 -8.97 -23.17
C SER A 19 13.71 -8.92 -23.34
N TRP A 20 12.95 -9.26 -22.30
CA TRP A 20 11.49 -9.17 -22.30
C TRP A 20 11.01 -7.70 -22.38
N ARG A 21 11.69 -6.78 -21.69
CA ARG A 21 11.37 -5.33 -21.78
C ARG A 21 11.64 -4.75 -23.16
N VAL A 22 12.66 -5.25 -23.85
CA VAL A 22 13.04 -4.79 -25.21
C VAL A 22 12.10 -5.35 -26.28
N SER A 23 11.54 -6.56 -26.05
CA SER A 23 10.65 -7.22 -27.03
C SER A 23 9.15 -6.98 -26.78
N ALA A 24 8.77 -6.45 -25.63
CA ALA A 24 7.37 -6.18 -25.30
C ALA A 24 6.89 -4.88 -25.98
N LYS A 25 5.68 -4.91 -26.54
CA LYS A 25 5.04 -3.70 -27.08
C LYS A 25 5.06 -2.60 -26.01
N PRO A 26 5.57 -1.40 -26.33
CA PRO A 26 5.53 -0.27 -25.41
C PRO A 26 4.09 0.07 -24.99
N VAL A 27 3.94 0.55 -23.76
CA VAL A 27 2.67 1.02 -23.21
C VAL A 27 2.71 2.53 -23.17
N SER A 28 1.83 3.19 -23.93
CA SER A 28 1.75 4.64 -23.98
C SER A 28 0.88 5.22 -22.86
N GLU A 29 0.89 6.55 -22.68
CA GLU A 29 -0.05 7.24 -21.78
C GLU A 29 -1.50 7.05 -22.22
N GLU A 30 -1.75 7.02 -23.54
CA GLU A 30 -3.07 6.80 -24.12
C GLU A 30 -3.59 5.39 -23.80
N ASP A 31 -2.72 4.36 -23.86
CA ASP A 31 -3.07 3.01 -23.47
C ASP A 31 -3.46 2.95 -21.98
N LEU A 32 -2.65 3.55 -21.09
CA LEU A 32 -2.93 3.61 -19.66
C LEU A 32 -4.23 4.38 -19.38
N ASN A 33 -4.42 5.52 -20.01
CA ASN A 33 -5.63 6.33 -19.84
C ASN A 33 -6.88 5.58 -20.29
N ARG A 34 -6.81 4.94 -21.46
CA ARG A 34 -7.89 4.07 -21.97
C ARG A 34 -8.23 2.96 -21.00
N ASP A 35 -7.23 2.25 -20.48
CA ASP A 35 -7.43 1.10 -19.59
C ASP A 35 -8.08 1.53 -18.25
N LEU A 36 -7.66 2.67 -17.69
CA LEU A 36 -8.23 3.21 -16.45
C LEU A 36 -9.69 3.65 -16.67
N LEU A 37 -9.99 4.37 -17.77
CA LEU A 37 -11.34 4.86 -18.08
C LEU A 37 -12.28 3.72 -18.50
N ALA A 38 -11.79 2.75 -19.27
CA ALA A 38 -12.58 1.59 -19.72
C ALA A 38 -13.05 0.73 -18.53
N SER A 39 -12.34 0.75 -17.43
CA SER A 39 -12.76 0.07 -16.20
C SER A 39 -14.09 0.59 -15.65
N LYS A 40 -14.45 1.85 -15.92
CA LYS A 40 -15.58 2.58 -15.31
C LYS A 40 -15.54 2.65 -13.77
N LEU A 41 -14.41 2.29 -13.20
CA LEU A 41 -14.21 2.23 -11.74
C LEU A 41 -13.60 3.52 -11.18
N LEU A 42 -13.08 4.39 -12.06
CA LEU A 42 -12.49 5.68 -11.72
C LEU A 42 -13.17 6.81 -12.50
N LYS A 43 -13.28 7.95 -11.83
CA LYS A 43 -13.82 9.19 -12.42
C LYS A 43 -13.11 10.42 -11.85
N ALA A 44 -13.28 11.55 -12.50
CA ALA A 44 -12.88 12.86 -12.00
C ALA A 44 -13.46 13.10 -10.60
N GLY A 45 -12.66 13.67 -9.71
CA GLY A 45 -13.04 13.96 -8.34
C GLY A 45 -12.84 12.80 -7.34
N ASP A 46 -12.49 11.59 -7.80
CA ASP A 46 -12.25 10.47 -6.88
C ASP A 46 -11.02 10.71 -5.99
N VAL A 47 -11.09 10.20 -4.76
CA VAL A 47 -9.93 10.03 -3.87
C VAL A 47 -9.42 8.61 -4.04
N LEU A 48 -8.15 8.46 -4.44
CA LEU A 48 -7.56 7.19 -4.83
C LEU A 48 -6.20 6.96 -4.16
N MET A 49 -6.07 5.86 -3.40
CA MET A 49 -4.78 5.32 -2.97
C MET A 49 -4.29 4.29 -4.00
N VAL A 50 -3.03 4.41 -4.44
CA VAL A 50 -2.43 3.47 -5.41
C VAL A 50 -1.19 2.81 -4.84
N HIS A 51 -1.20 1.49 -4.83
CA HIS A 51 -0.01 0.65 -4.71
C HIS A 51 0.32 0.02 -6.06
N SER A 52 1.58 -0.08 -6.43
CA SER A 52 1.93 -0.55 -7.76
C SER A 52 3.27 -1.28 -7.86
N SER A 53 3.35 -2.13 -8.86
CA SER A 53 4.60 -2.64 -9.42
C SER A 53 4.78 -2.05 -10.82
N LEU A 54 5.58 -0.99 -10.95
CA LEU A 54 5.83 -0.33 -12.24
C LEU A 54 6.29 -1.33 -13.31
N SER A 55 7.14 -2.29 -12.93
CA SER A 55 7.63 -3.32 -13.84
C SER A 55 6.54 -4.25 -14.37
N SER A 56 5.43 -4.40 -13.66
CA SER A 56 4.29 -5.24 -14.07
C SER A 56 3.42 -4.54 -15.12
N ILE A 57 3.42 -3.22 -15.16
CA ILE A 57 2.67 -2.43 -16.16
C ILE A 57 3.24 -2.66 -17.56
N GLY A 58 4.52 -2.98 -17.67
CA GLY A 58 5.24 -3.19 -18.93
C GLY A 58 6.29 -2.11 -19.18
N ASN A 59 6.69 -1.96 -20.45
CA ASN A 59 7.59 -0.90 -20.89
C ASN A 59 6.82 0.40 -21.12
N VAL A 60 6.62 1.17 -20.05
CA VAL A 60 5.87 2.43 -20.12
C VAL A 60 6.72 3.52 -20.78
N LEU A 61 6.24 4.10 -21.88
CA LEU A 61 6.86 5.26 -22.52
C LEU A 61 6.75 6.47 -21.59
N GLY A 62 7.86 7.16 -21.36
CA GLY A 62 7.93 8.27 -20.40
C GLY A 62 7.96 7.84 -18.92
N GLY A 63 8.10 6.52 -18.66
CA GLY A 63 8.42 5.99 -17.33
C GLY A 63 7.37 6.25 -16.24
N PRO A 64 7.81 6.36 -14.98
CA PRO A 64 6.91 6.60 -13.85
C PRO A 64 6.22 7.97 -13.90
N GLU A 65 6.84 8.97 -14.51
CA GLU A 65 6.28 10.31 -14.72
C GLU A 65 5.02 10.24 -15.58
N ALA A 66 5.04 9.44 -16.64
CA ALA A 66 3.88 9.22 -17.51
C ALA A 66 2.72 8.57 -16.73
N VAL A 67 3.00 7.58 -15.89
CA VAL A 67 1.98 6.95 -15.03
C VAL A 67 1.36 7.98 -14.10
N CYS A 68 2.16 8.83 -13.45
CA CYS A 68 1.66 9.89 -12.59
C CYS A 68 0.75 10.87 -13.35
N ARG A 69 1.18 11.34 -14.53
CA ARG A 69 0.37 12.25 -15.37
C ARG A 69 -0.97 11.64 -15.78
N VAL A 70 -0.98 10.35 -16.11
CA VAL A 70 -2.24 9.66 -16.46
C VAL A 70 -3.20 9.63 -15.27
N PHE A 71 -2.75 9.31 -14.08
CA PHE A 71 -3.60 9.37 -12.87
C PHE A 71 -4.11 10.78 -12.60
N GLN A 72 -3.25 11.80 -12.72
CA GLN A 72 -3.63 13.20 -12.54
C GLN A 72 -4.68 13.63 -13.57
N ARG A 73 -4.55 13.17 -14.82
CA ARG A 73 -5.52 13.45 -15.90
C ARG A 73 -6.88 12.78 -15.63
N VAL A 74 -6.90 11.52 -15.19
CA VAL A 74 -8.14 10.77 -14.89
C VAL A 74 -8.86 11.33 -13.67
N LEU A 75 -8.13 11.66 -12.60
CA LEU A 75 -8.72 12.18 -11.37
C LEU A 75 -9.04 13.66 -11.45
N THR A 76 -8.35 14.41 -12.31
CA THR A 76 -8.35 15.87 -12.39
C THR A 76 -7.92 16.56 -11.08
N GLU A 77 -7.80 17.88 -11.06
CA GLU A 77 -7.48 18.64 -9.84
C GLU A 77 -8.58 18.57 -8.77
N SER A 78 -9.80 18.21 -9.17
CA SER A 78 -10.92 17.99 -8.25
C SER A 78 -10.82 16.67 -7.49
N GLY A 79 -10.02 15.73 -7.95
CA GLY A 79 -9.72 14.47 -7.28
C GLY A 79 -8.49 14.54 -6.39
N THR A 80 -8.11 13.40 -5.84
CA THR A 80 -6.90 13.28 -5.01
C THR A 80 -6.23 11.93 -5.24
N LEU A 81 -4.96 11.97 -5.62
CA LEU A 81 -4.11 10.79 -5.76
C LEU A 81 -3.23 10.64 -4.53
N LEU A 82 -3.21 9.46 -3.94
CA LEU A 82 -2.30 9.11 -2.83
C LEU A 82 -1.41 7.93 -3.22
N MET A 83 -0.17 7.96 -2.78
CA MET A 83 0.74 6.82 -2.87
C MET A 83 1.53 6.65 -1.57
N PRO A 84 1.82 5.41 -1.13
CA PRO A 84 2.69 5.18 0.01
C PRO A 84 4.12 5.60 -0.36
N THR A 85 4.71 6.46 0.45
CA THR A 85 6.09 6.93 0.26
C THR A 85 6.94 6.60 1.49
N TYR A 86 6.79 5.35 1.97
CA TYR A 86 7.49 4.85 3.14
C TYR A 86 9.00 4.94 2.97
N HIS A 87 9.68 5.32 4.04
CA HIS A 87 11.12 5.23 4.14
C HIS A 87 11.49 4.11 5.12
N GLN A 88 11.65 2.91 4.59
CA GLN A 88 11.95 1.70 5.36
C GLN A 88 13.11 0.92 4.68
N PRO A 89 14.34 1.48 4.66
CA PRO A 89 15.49 0.77 4.12
C PRO A 89 15.86 -0.46 4.97
N GLU A 90 15.43 -0.48 6.24
CA GLU A 90 15.53 -1.58 7.19
C GLU A 90 14.20 -1.76 7.93
N PRO A 91 13.98 -2.90 8.63
CA PRO A 91 12.81 -3.07 9.49
C PRO A 91 12.67 -1.94 10.51
N ILE A 92 11.46 -1.44 10.71
CA ILE A 92 11.17 -0.26 11.56
C ILE A 92 11.79 -0.41 12.96
N LEU A 93 11.61 -1.55 13.62
CA LEU A 93 12.19 -1.80 14.94
C LEU A 93 13.72 -1.66 14.95
N LYS A 94 14.39 -2.09 13.88
CA LYS A 94 15.85 -1.95 13.76
C LYS A 94 16.25 -0.49 13.59
N MET A 95 15.51 0.29 12.80
CA MET A 95 15.73 1.73 12.65
C MET A 95 15.55 2.47 13.97
N ILE A 96 14.49 2.14 14.72
CA ILE A 96 14.23 2.71 16.05
C ILE A 96 15.38 2.40 17.01
N LYS A 97 15.79 1.12 17.12
CA LYS A 97 16.89 0.71 18.01
C LYS A 97 18.24 1.36 17.67
N LYS A 98 18.47 1.68 16.40
CA LYS A 98 19.66 2.43 15.95
C LYS A 98 19.57 3.93 16.22
N GLY A 99 18.42 4.45 16.63
CA GLY A 99 18.17 5.90 16.74
C GLY A 99 18.24 6.62 15.39
N SER A 100 17.82 5.95 14.29
CA SER A 100 17.90 6.53 12.95
C SER A 100 17.10 7.83 12.84
N LEU A 101 17.77 8.93 12.47
CA LEU A 101 17.12 10.20 12.19
C LEU A 101 16.66 10.22 10.74
N VAL A 102 15.36 10.24 10.52
CA VAL A 102 14.77 10.34 9.18
C VAL A 102 14.43 11.79 8.87
N ASP A 103 14.94 12.34 7.78
CA ASP A 103 14.53 13.65 7.26
C ASP A 103 13.52 13.45 6.13
N LEU A 104 12.24 13.73 6.39
CA LEU A 104 11.16 13.51 5.42
C LEU A 104 11.22 14.40 4.18
N ARG A 105 12.02 15.47 4.20
CA ARG A 105 12.23 16.32 3.01
C ARG A 105 13.04 15.58 1.95
N THR A 106 14.03 14.78 2.39
CA THR A 106 15.00 14.09 1.53
C THR A 106 14.87 12.57 1.54
N ALA A 107 14.27 11.98 2.57
CA ALA A 107 14.12 10.54 2.69
C ALA A 107 13.40 9.93 1.48
N GLU A 108 14.10 9.11 0.72
CA GLU A 108 13.58 8.44 -0.46
C GLU A 108 12.48 7.41 -0.10
N SER A 109 11.54 7.23 -1.01
CA SER A 109 10.56 6.16 -0.90
C SER A 109 11.20 4.81 -1.21
N THR A 110 11.09 3.86 -0.28
CA THR A 110 11.49 2.46 -0.49
C THR A 110 10.41 1.61 -1.15
N MET A 111 9.25 2.22 -1.49
CA MET A 111 8.10 1.53 -2.08
C MET A 111 8.17 1.39 -3.61
N GLY A 112 9.28 1.83 -4.21
CA GLY A 112 9.56 1.66 -5.63
C GLY A 112 9.62 2.97 -6.41
N LYS A 113 10.04 2.84 -7.69
CA LYS A 113 10.36 4.00 -8.52
C LYS A 113 9.16 4.93 -8.76
N LEU A 114 7.95 4.37 -8.91
CA LEU A 114 6.76 5.20 -9.13
C LEU A 114 6.47 6.10 -7.93
N THR A 115 6.51 5.56 -6.72
CA THR A 115 6.22 6.32 -5.51
C THR A 115 7.33 7.32 -5.20
N GLU A 116 8.59 6.99 -5.53
CA GLU A 116 9.71 7.92 -5.43
C GLU A 116 9.56 9.09 -6.39
N THR A 117 9.23 8.83 -7.64
CA THR A 117 8.92 9.88 -8.62
C THR A 117 7.73 10.73 -8.17
N PHE A 118 6.63 10.08 -7.72
CA PHE A 118 5.43 10.80 -7.33
C PHE A 118 5.68 11.81 -6.20
N ARG A 119 6.44 11.42 -5.15
CA ARG A 119 6.70 12.33 -4.02
C ARG A 119 7.48 13.59 -4.38
N THR A 120 8.20 13.58 -5.51
CA THR A 120 9.02 14.72 -5.97
C THR A 120 8.31 15.61 -6.97
N ILE A 121 7.09 15.28 -7.38
CA ILE A 121 6.28 16.12 -8.28
C ILE A 121 5.89 17.42 -7.57
N PRO A 122 6.04 18.59 -8.21
CA PRO A 122 5.59 19.85 -7.64
C PRO A 122 4.12 19.83 -7.19
N GLY A 123 3.84 20.37 -6.02
CA GLY A 123 2.50 20.41 -5.45
C GLY A 123 2.09 19.14 -4.66
N VAL A 124 2.85 18.05 -4.74
CA VAL A 124 2.63 16.87 -3.91
C VAL A 124 2.98 17.18 -2.45
N LYS A 125 2.10 16.81 -1.54
CA LYS A 125 2.28 16.92 -0.09
C LYS A 125 2.67 15.56 0.47
N ARG A 126 3.44 15.52 1.56
CA ARG A 126 3.86 14.31 2.26
C ARG A 126 3.41 14.35 3.72
N SER A 127 2.83 13.28 4.23
CA SER A 127 2.40 13.18 5.62
C SER A 127 3.58 13.04 6.58
N SER A 128 3.42 13.52 7.80
CA SER A 128 4.45 13.53 8.82
C SER A 128 4.47 12.24 9.63
N HIS A 129 5.04 11.17 9.05
CA HIS A 129 5.32 9.91 9.73
C HIS A 129 6.69 9.37 9.29
N PRO A 130 7.66 9.14 10.21
CA PRO A 130 9.06 8.89 9.83
C PRO A 130 9.26 7.65 8.96
N PHE A 131 8.48 6.59 9.15
CA PHE A 131 8.68 5.33 8.46
C PHE A 131 7.63 5.04 7.38
N SER A 132 6.40 5.51 7.57
CA SER A 132 5.25 5.12 6.75
C SER A 132 4.46 6.31 6.23
N SER A 133 5.18 7.37 5.82
CA SER A 133 4.54 8.55 5.23
C SER A 133 3.82 8.21 3.92
N VAL A 134 2.77 8.96 3.64
CA VAL A 134 1.99 8.92 2.40
C VAL A 134 2.16 10.26 1.70
N SER A 135 2.31 10.24 0.39
CA SER A 135 2.26 11.46 -0.42
C SER A 135 0.92 11.58 -1.14
N ALA A 136 0.45 12.81 -1.29
CA ALA A 136 -0.83 13.12 -1.92
C ALA A 136 -0.75 14.32 -2.84
N TRP A 137 -1.50 14.26 -3.96
CA TRP A 137 -1.71 15.34 -4.92
C TRP A 137 -3.20 15.58 -5.15
N GLY A 138 -3.58 16.79 -5.45
CA GLY A 138 -4.95 17.16 -5.80
C GLY A 138 -5.69 17.84 -4.65
N ARG A 139 -7.03 17.92 -4.78
CA ARG A 139 -7.91 18.76 -3.96
C ARG A 139 -7.74 18.58 -2.45
N TYR A 140 -7.69 17.36 -1.97
CA TYR A 140 -7.62 17.04 -0.55
C TYR A 140 -6.19 16.66 -0.10
N SER A 141 -5.17 16.99 -0.91
CA SER A 141 -3.78 16.59 -0.60
C SER A 141 -3.31 17.10 0.76
N LYS A 142 -3.66 18.32 1.16
CA LYS A 142 -3.31 18.89 2.46
C LYS A 142 -4.03 18.18 3.59
N GLU A 143 -5.33 18.02 3.51
CA GLU A 143 -6.15 17.36 4.53
C GLU A 143 -5.73 15.91 4.70
N MET A 144 -5.58 15.16 3.60
CA MET A 144 -5.19 13.74 3.61
C MET A 144 -3.78 13.48 4.15
N THR A 145 -2.91 14.48 4.16
CA THR A 145 -1.55 14.34 4.70
C THR A 145 -1.38 14.97 6.09
N SER A 146 -2.37 15.72 6.58
CA SER A 146 -2.41 16.29 7.93
C SER A 146 -2.93 15.26 8.94
N GLY A 147 -2.52 15.40 10.20
CA GLY A 147 -3.02 14.58 11.30
C GLY A 147 -2.25 13.27 11.51
N HIS A 148 -1.42 12.84 10.55
CA HIS A 148 -0.60 11.64 10.70
C HIS A 148 0.41 11.78 11.85
N GLU A 149 0.85 13.00 12.12
CA GLU A 149 1.70 13.33 13.25
C GLU A 149 1.04 13.14 14.62
N ASN A 150 -0.28 13.16 14.67
CA ASN A 150 -1.04 13.00 15.91
C ASN A 150 -1.39 11.53 16.22
N SER A 151 -1.29 10.64 15.24
CA SER A 151 -1.56 9.22 15.44
C SER A 151 -0.34 8.52 16.04
N PRO A 152 -0.45 7.81 17.17
CA PRO A 152 0.64 6.99 17.68
C PRO A 152 0.91 5.76 16.79
N TYR A 153 0.01 5.44 15.88
CA TYR A 153 0.06 4.29 14.98
C TYR A 153 0.33 4.73 13.53
N ILE A 154 0.66 3.76 12.68
CA ILE A 154 0.87 3.97 11.24
C ILE A 154 -0.45 4.24 10.51
N CYS A 155 -1.50 3.49 10.84
CA CYS A 155 -2.80 3.54 10.19
C CYS A 155 -3.92 3.93 11.16
N GLY A 156 -3.57 4.43 12.35
CA GLY A 156 -4.50 4.83 13.40
C GLY A 156 -5.31 6.09 13.06
N PRO A 157 -6.12 6.57 14.01
CA PRO A 157 -6.97 7.74 13.82
C PRO A 157 -6.17 8.96 13.33
N GLY A 158 -6.71 9.70 12.38
CA GLY A 158 -6.05 10.86 11.76
C GLY A 158 -4.98 10.52 10.71
N SER A 159 -4.59 9.25 10.56
CA SER A 159 -3.68 8.86 9.49
C SER A 159 -4.32 8.98 8.10
N PRO A 160 -3.52 9.14 7.02
CA PRO A 160 -4.04 9.09 5.66
C PRO A 160 -4.85 7.83 5.36
N PHE A 161 -4.51 6.71 6.00
CA PHE A 161 -5.20 5.43 5.80
C PHE A 161 -6.58 5.39 6.47
N ALA A 162 -6.73 5.92 7.69
CA ALA A 162 -8.04 6.06 8.35
C ALA A 162 -8.93 7.02 7.56
N GLN A 163 -8.39 8.13 7.07
CA GLN A 163 -9.11 9.08 6.24
C GLN A 163 -9.62 8.49 4.91
N LEU A 164 -8.98 7.43 4.36
CA LEU A 164 -9.52 6.73 3.20
C LEU A 164 -10.88 6.09 3.49
N ILE A 165 -11.06 5.56 4.71
CA ILE A 165 -12.34 5.00 5.15
C ILE A 165 -13.38 6.11 5.30
N GLU A 166 -13.07 7.15 6.07
CA GLU A 166 -13.94 8.28 6.37
C GLU A 166 -14.46 8.98 5.10
N ARG A 167 -13.65 9.01 4.04
CA ARG A 167 -13.99 9.63 2.75
C ARG A 167 -14.55 8.65 1.73
N SER A 168 -14.78 7.38 2.10
CA SER A 168 -15.19 6.33 1.15
C SER A 168 -14.29 6.30 -0.10
N ALA A 169 -13.00 6.51 0.08
CA ALA A 169 -12.01 6.57 -0.99
C ALA A 169 -11.86 5.21 -1.68
N LYS A 170 -11.22 5.21 -2.85
CA LYS A 170 -10.86 4.00 -3.57
C LYS A 170 -9.42 3.59 -3.26
N TYR A 171 -9.17 2.28 -3.26
CA TYR A 171 -7.85 1.71 -3.04
C TYR A 171 -7.53 0.74 -4.17
N MET A 172 -6.41 0.96 -4.87
CA MET A 172 -6.03 0.23 -6.08
C MET A 172 -4.67 -0.44 -5.93
N GLY A 173 -4.58 -1.66 -6.45
CA GLY A 173 -3.32 -2.36 -6.65
C GLY A 173 -3.05 -2.63 -8.13
N ILE A 174 -1.88 -2.25 -8.63
CA ILE A 174 -1.46 -2.46 -10.01
C ILE A 174 -0.31 -3.46 -10.05
N GLY A 175 -0.55 -4.64 -10.59
CA GLY A 175 0.45 -5.70 -10.71
C GLY A 175 0.97 -6.24 -9.37
N ILE A 176 0.17 -6.13 -8.33
CA ILE A 176 0.49 -6.57 -6.96
C ILE A 176 -0.70 -7.31 -6.34
N ASP A 177 -0.39 -8.12 -5.35
CA ASP A 177 -1.36 -8.92 -4.61
C ASP A 177 -2.16 -8.09 -3.60
N ILE A 178 -3.37 -8.53 -3.24
CA ILE A 178 -4.26 -7.88 -2.26
C ILE A 178 -3.65 -7.75 -0.86
N ARG A 179 -2.67 -8.59 -0.50
CA ARG A 179 -1.97 -8.56 0.80
C ARG A 179 -1.29 -7.22 1.14
N VAL A 180 -1.14 -6.33 0.15
CA VAL A 180 -0.51 -5.00 0.34
C VAL A 180 -1.49 -3.95 0.84
N ILE A 181 -2.78 -4.27 0.94
CA ILE A 181 -3.81 -3.31 1.39
C ILE A 181 -3.54 -2.92 2.85
N ALA A 182 -3.20 -1.65 3.06
CA ALA A 182 -2.96 -1.12 4.41
C ALA A 182 -4.25 -1.02 5.26
N LEU A 183 -5.42 -1.16 4.64
CA LEU A 183 -6.72 -1.11 5.35
C LEU A 183 -6.89 -2.23 6.40
N TYR A 184 -6.12 -3.33 6.29
CA TYR A 184 -6.04 -4.32 7.38
C TYR A 184 -5.51 -3.68 8.68
N HIS A 185 -4.47 -2.84 8.55
CA HIS A 185 -3.88 -2.17 9.70
C HIS A 185 -4.79 -1.06 10.23
N VAL A 186 -5.61 -0.43 9.37
CA VAL A 186 -6.64 0.50 9.83
C VAL A 186 -7.61 -0.22 10.76
N LEU A 187 -8.02 -1.44 10.42
CA LEU A 187 -8.89 -2.25 11.28
C LEU A 187 -8.22 -2.58 12.62
N GLU A 188 -6.96 -3.01 12.59
CA GLU A 188 -6.17 -3.36 13.78
C GLU A 188 -5.94 -2.16 14.72
N GLU A 189 -5.84 -0.95 14.17
CA GLU A 189 -5.43 0.26 14.90
C GLU A 189 -6.58 1.20 15.25
N ASN A 190 -7.79 0.98 14.70
CA ASN A 190 -8.96 1.84 14.94
C ASN A 190 -10.16 1.11 15.57
N TRP A 191 -10.12 -0.22 15.66
CA TRP A 191 -11.17 -1.00 16.30
C TRP A 191 -10.68 -1.60 17.61
N SER A 192 -11.18 -1.05 18.74
CA SER A 192 -10.74 -1.45 20.09
C SER A 192 -10.92 -2.94 20.40
N ASP A 193 -11.95 -3.56 19.81
CA ASP A 193 -12.31 -4.96 20.02
C ASP A 193 -11.69 -5.90 18.99
N PHE A 194 -10.64 -5.45 18.27
CA PHE A 194 -9.92 -6.34 17.36
C PHE A 194 -9.38 -7.55 18.14
N PRO A 195 -9.61 -8.78 17.66
CA PRO A 195 -9.45 -9.99 18.48
C PRO A 195 -8.00 -10.33 18.85
N LEU A 196 -7.03 -9.63 18.30
CA LEU A 196 -5.61 -9.91 18.50
C LEU A 196 -4.85 -8.66 18.96
N ARG A 197 -3.93 -8.85 19.91
CA ARG A 197 -2.99 -7.80 20.28
C ARG A 197 -1.79 -7.83 19.31
N VAL A 198 -1.83 -7.00 18.28
CA VAL A 198 -0.85 -7.05 17.20
C VAL A 198 0.34 -6.07 17.38
N HIS A 199 0.27 -5.18 18.36
CA HIS A 199 1.26 -4.13 18.59
C HIS A 199 2.10 -4.37 19.84
N TYR A 200 3.28 -3.76 19.88
CA TYR A 200 4.06 -3.68 21.11
C TYR A 200 3.25 -3.06 22.23
N PRO A 201 3.43 -3.54 23.49
CA PRO A 201 2.66 -3.04 24.62
C PRO A 201 3.06 -1.62 25.07
N LYS A 202 4.25 -1.17 24.66
CA LYS A 202 4.81 0.14 25.03
C LYS A 202 5.22 0.89 23.76
N PRO A 203 5.00 2.22 23.72
CA PRO A 203 5.45 3.05 22.61
C PRO A 203 6.98 3.21 22.60
N PHE A 204 7.51 3.56 21.44
CA PHE A 204 8.90 3.90 21.22
C PHE A 204 9.04 5.40 21.00
N ASN A 205 10.00 6.03 21.65
CA ASN A 205 10.37 7.42 21.33
C ASN A 205 11.14 7.46 20.00
N VAL A 206 10.69 8.30 19.08
CA VAL A 206 11.30 8.48 17.77
C VAL A 206 11.54 9.96 17.50
N ARG A 207 12.63 10.27 16.83
CA ARG A 207 13.00 11.63 16.39
C ARG A 207 13.14 11.64 14.88
N TYR A 208 12.64 12.69 14.25
CA TYR A 208 12.73 12.86 12.81
C TYR A 208 12.62 14.35 12.44
N ILE A 209 12.86 14.67 11.18
CA ILE A 209 12.59 15.98 10.61
C ILE A 209 11.34 15.84 9.74
N ASP A 210 10.33 16.67 10.01
CA ASP A 210 9.06 16.65 9.29
C ASP A 210 9.19 17.23 7.86
N PRO A 211 8.14 17.15 7.02
CA PRO A 211 8.18 17.72 5.68
C PRO A 211 8.39 19.25 5.64
N SER A 212 8.14 19.97 6.74
CA SER A 212 8.36 21.42 6.87
C SER A 212 9.75 21.77 7.38
N GLY A 213 10.56 20.78 7.79
CA GLY A 213 11.91 20.96 8.29
C GLY A 213 12.01 21.10 9.83
N ASN A 214 10.91 20.92 10.56
CA ASN A 214 10.92 20.97 12.01
C ASN A 214 11.45 19.64 12.58
N ARG A 215 12.21 19.73 13.67
CA ARG A 215 12.58 18.56 14.47
C ARG A 215 11.39 18.14 15.32
N VAL A 216 10.97 16.90 15.15
CA VAL A 216 9.84 16.30 15.87
C VAL A 216 10.33 15.16 16.73
N GLU A 217 9.87 15.11 17.97
CA GLU A 217 10.01 13.98 18.87
C GLU A 217 8.61 13.51 19.28
N ARG A 218 8.35 12.22 19.14
CA ARG A 218 7.03 11.64 19.47
C ARG A 218 7.13 10.16 19.82
N GLN A 219 6.06 9.67 20.40
CA GLN A 219 5.88 8.25 20.67
C GLN A 219 5.17 7.57 19.51
N LEU A 220 5.68 6.40 19.11
CA LEU A 220 5.05 5.52 18.11
C LEU A 220 4.85 4.12 18.68
N ILE A 221 3.69 3.57 18.40
CA ILE A 221 3.36 2.17 18.65
C ILE A 221 3.48 1.46 17.29
N ILE A 222 4.32 0.44 17.24
CA ILE A 222 4.57 -0.32 16.01
C ILE A 222 4.05 -1.73 16.12
N LEU A 223 3.78 -2.36 14.99
CA LEU A 223 3.43 -3.76 14.90
C LEU A 223 4.55 -4.61 15.52
N ASP A 224 4.20 -5.56 16.38
CA ASP A 224 5.15 -6.50 16.96
C ASP A 224 5.66 -7.45 15.86
N PRO A 225 6.97 -7.47 15.55
CA PRO A 225 7.51 -8.37 14.53
C PRO A 225 7.25 -9.86 14.84
N ALA A 226 7.08 -10.24 16.10
CA ALA A 226 6.73 -11.61 16.46
C ALA A 226 5.32 -11.95 15.98
N VAL A 227 4.36 -11.03 16.18
CA VAL A 227 2.99 -11.17 15.68
C VAL A 227 2.94 -11.00 14.17
N ALA A 228 3.70 -10.05 13.60
CA ALA A 228 3.77 -9.88 12.16
C ALA A 228 4.21 -11.13 11.39
N LYS A 229 5.02 -11.98 12.01
CA LYS A 229 5.43 -13.28 11.45
C LYS A 229 4.29 -14.32 11.44
N THR A 230 3.27 -14.17 12.26
CA THR A 230 2.12 -15.10 12.28
C THR A 230 1.06 -14.73 11.23
N ARG A 231 1.29 -13.69 10.44
CA ARG A 231 0.42 -13.33 9.30
C ARG A 231 0.49 -14.40 8.23
N ILE A 232 -0.55 -15.21 8.17
CA ILE A 232 -0.67 -16.31 7.21
C ILE A 232 -0.69 -15.79 5.76
N ASP A 233 -1.30 -14.64 5.51
CA ASP A 233 -1.42 -14.06 4.17
C ASP A 233 -0.07 -13.70 3.52
N ARG A 234 1.02 -13.61 4.29
CA ARG A 234 2.38 -13.31 3.79
C ARG A 234 3.17 -14.55 3.42
N GLU A 235 2.85 -15.70 4.00
CA GLU A 235 3.57 -16.95 3.79
C GLU A 235 3.19 -17.60 2.45
N VAL A 236 4.08 -18.46 1.93
CA VAL A 236 3.79 -19.25 0.71
C VAL A 236 2.60 -20.15 0.95
N GLU A 237 2.56 -20.79 2.12
CA GLU A 237 1.48 -21.67 2.56
C GLU A 237 0.15 -20.91 2.74
N GLY A 238 0.19 -19.61 3.02
CA GLY A 238 -1.00 -18.75 3.08
C GLY A 238 -1.56 -18.30 1.73
N ALA A 239 -1.11 -18.90 0.62
CA ALA A 239 -1.69 -18.61 -0.70
C ALA A 239 -3.19 -18.93 -0.76
N TRP A 240 -3.68 -19.90 0.05
CA TRP A 240 -5.07 -20.27 0.14
C TRP A 240 -5.94 -19.14 0.68
N ILE A 241 -5.54 -18.45 1.75
CA ILE A 241 -6.32 -17.34 2.33
C ILE A 241 -6.34 -16.14 1.40
N ARG A 242 -5.23 -15.83 0.72
CA ARG A 242 -5.19 -14.75 -0.29
C ARG A 242 -6.15 -15.04 -1.44
N LYS A 243 -6.14 -16.27 -1.96
CA LYS A 243 -7.02 -16.70 -3.02
C LYS A 243 -8.49 -16.68 -2.57
N TRP A 244 -8.75 -17.23 -1.39
CA TRP A 244 -10.10 -17.24 -0.82
C TRP A 244 -10.62 -15.82 -0.62
N LEU A 245 -9.88 -14.95 0.07
CA LEU A 245 -10.28 -13.58 0.35
C LEU A 245 -10.49 -12.78 -0.95
N THR A 246 -9.61 -12.93 -1.93
CA THR A 246 -9.77 -12.27 -3.23
C THR A 246 -11.06 -12.72 -3.92
N ASN A 247 -11.36 -14.01 -3.93
CA ASN A 247 -12.58 -14.55 -4.53
C ASN A 247 -13.81 -14.12 -3.73
N TYR A 248 -13.74 -14.20 -2.41
CA TYR A 248 -14.81 -13.77 -1.52
C TYR A 248 -15.18 -12.30 -1.75
N MET A 249 -14.20 -11.40 -1.76
CA MET A 249 -14.42 -9.97 -2.01
C MET A 249 -14.96 -9.70 -3.42
N ARG A 250 -14.57 -10.51 -4.42
CA ARG A 250 -15.14 -10.46 -5.77
C ARG A 250 -16.60 -10.88 -5.80
N THR A 251 -16.93 -11.99 -5.16
CA THR A 251 -18.32 -12.49 -5.08
C THR A 251 -19.23 -11.49 -4.38
N LYS A 252 -18.71 -10.78 -3.39
CA LYS A 252 -19.42 -9.69 -2.70
C LYS A 252 -19.52 -8.39 -3.52
N GLY A 253 -18.90 -8.30 -4.68
CA GLY A 253 -18.85 -7.08 -5.49
C GLY A 253 -18.01 -5.96 -4.88
N ILE A 254 -17.13 -6.27 -3.91
CA ILE A 254 -16.26 -5.31 -3.23
C ILE A 254 -14.96 -5.11 -4.01
N LEU A 255 -14.41 -6.20 -4.57
CA LEU A 255 -13.17 -6.19 -5.34
C LEU A 255 -13.44 -6.36 -6.82
N HIS A 256 -12.99 -5.41 -7.61
CA HIS A 256 -13.10 -5.44 -9.07
C HIS A 256 -11.71 -5.60 -9.69
N GLY A 257 -11.58 -6.57 -10.60
CA GLY A 257 -10.35 -6.82 -11.35
C GLY A 257 -10.39 -6.23 -12.75
N PHE A 258 -9.27 -5.68 -13.21
CA PHE A 258 -9.09 -5.15 -14.58
C PHE A 258 -7.61 -5.12 -14.96
N LYS A 259 -7.27 -4.61 -16.13
CA LYS A 259 -5.87 -4.46 -16.55
C LYS A 259 -5.48 -3.00 -16.66
N VAL A 260 -4.22 -2.71 -16.32
CA VAL A 260 -3.56 -1.43 -16.58
C VAL A 260 -2.24 -1.74 -17.30
N GLY A 261 -2.16 -1.44 -18.57
CA GLY A 261 -1.10 -1.96 -19.43
C GLY A 261 -1.09 -3.48 -19.42
N GLN A 262 0.04 -4.07 -19.05
CA GLN A 262 0.18 -5.53 -18.95
C GLN A 262 -0.17 -6.07 -17.54
N ALA A 263 -0.35 -5.18 -16.55
CA ALA A 263 -0.58 -5.56 -15.16
C ALA A 263 -2.02 -6.00 -14.91
N ASN A 264 -2.18 -7.16 -14.27
CA ASN A 264 -3.44 -7.47 -13.60
C ASN A 264 -3.58 -6.55 -12.39
N SER A 265 -4.70 -5.87 -12.30
CA SER A 265 -4.97 -4.82 -11.32
C SER A 265 -6.28 -5.08 -10.61
N TRP A 266 -6.43 -4.50 -9.45
CA TRP A 266 -7.66 -4.58 -8.68
C TRP A 266 -7.95 -3.23 -8.02
N ILE A 267 -9.23 -3.00 -7.71
CA ILE A 267 -9.70 -1.83 -6.99
C ILE A 267 -10.81 -2.24 -6.02
N VAL A 268 -10.83 -1.59 -4.87
CA VAL A 268 -11.88 -1.73 -3.84
C VAL A 268 -12.33 -0.35 -3.38
N GLY A 269 -13.57 -0.25 -2.88
CA GLY A 269 -13.97 0.86 -2.04
C GLY A 269 -13.42 0.67 -0.64
N SER A 270 -12.75 1.69 -0.08
CA SER A 270 -12.07 1.56 1.23
C SER A 270 -13.06 1.24 2.35
N GLN A 271 -14.22 1.93 2.40
CA GLN A 271 -15.24 1.70 3.41
C GLN A 271 -15.81 0.28 3.32
N SER A 272 -16.28 -0.15 2.14
CA SER A 272 -16.88 -1.48 1.95
C SER A 272 -15.88 -2.61 2.23
N PHE A 273 -14.61 -2.42 1.86
CA PHE A 273 -13.55 -3.37 2.21
C PHE A 273 -13.33 -3.45 3.72
N TYR A 274 -13.26 -2.30 4.41
CA TYR A 274 -13.09 -2.22 5.85
C TYR A 274 -14.24 -2.90 6.60
N ASP A 275 -15.48 -2.58 6.23
CA ASP A 275 -16.69 -3.14 6.88
C ASP A 275 -16.75 -4.66 6.71
N GLU A 276 -16.44 -5.17 5.52
CA GLU A 276 -16.42 -6.62 5.28
C GLU A 276 -15.29 -7.32 6.03
N MET A 277 -14.09 -6.71 6.10
CA MET A 277 -13.00 -7.24 6.91
C MET A 277 -13.32 -7.25 8.39
N LYS A 278 -14.03 -6.24 8.89
CA LYS A 278 -14.53 -6.20 10.27
C LYS A 278 -15.54 -7.31 10.52
N SER A 279 -16.49 -7.50 9.60
CA SER A 279 -17.47 -8.59 9.65
C SER A 279 -16.80 -9.96 9.68
N LEU A 280 -15.76 -10.18 8.88
CA LEU A 280 -14.96 -11.40 8.90
C LEU A 280 -14.25 -11.59 10.23
N ALA A 281 -13.63 -10.53 10.77
CA ALA A 281 -12.90 -10.58 12.04
C ALA A 281 -13.82 -10.89 13.24
N ILE A 282 -15.05 -10.36 13.26
CA ILE A 282 -16.09 -10.72 14.24
C ILE A 282 -16.40 -12.22 14.20
N ARG A 283 -16.33 -12.84 13.03
CA ARG A 283 -16.51 -14.29 12.84
C ARG A 283 -15.22 -15.09 13.09
N GLY A 284 -14.16 -14.46 13.57
CA GLY A 284 -12.86 -15.09 13.84
C GLY A 284 -11.96 -15.26 12.61
N ILE A 285 -12.34 -14.69 11.45
CA ILE A 285 -11.55 -14.78 10.21
C ILE A 285 -10.74 -13.50 10.02
N THR A 286 -9.43 -13.60 10.19
CA THR A 286 -8.47 -12.50 10.01
C THR A 286 -7.33 -12.95 9.10
N ILE A 287 -6.39 -12.03 8.80
CA ILE A 287 -5.15 -12.37 8.09
C ILE A 287 -4.17 -13.23 8.94
N TYR A 288 -4.50 -13.48 10.19
CA TYR A 288 -3.76 -14.35 11.12
C TYR A 288 -4.40 -15.73 11.28
N THR A 289 -5.61 -15.94 10.79
CA THR A 289 -6.37 -17.17 10.94
C THR A 289 -5.73 -18.31 10.16
N THR A 290 -5.36 -19.38 10.85
CA THR A 290 -4.79 -20.58 10.25
C THR A 290 -5.84 -21.36 9.42
N GLU A 291 -5.39 -22.21 8.51
CA GLU A 291 -6.29 -23.01 7.68
C GLU A 291 -7.17 -23.96 8.53
N ARG A 292 -6.61 -24.48 9.63
CA ARG A 292 -7.35 -25.31 10.58
C ARG A 292 -8.49 -24.55 11.24
N GLU A 293 -8.20 -23.36 11.81
CA GLU A 293 -9.21 -22.50 12.43
C GLU A 293 -10.28 -22.08 11.44
N PHE A 294 -9.86 -21.66 10.24
CA PHE A 294 -10.77 -21.28 9.16
C PHE A 294 -11.75 -22.41 8.80
N ASN A 295 -11.24 -23.66 8.67
CA ASN A 295 -12.07 -24.81 8.34
C ASN A 295 -13.03 -25.18 9.47
N THR A 296 -12.68 -24.93 10.73
CA THR A 296 -13.56 -25.08 11.89
C THR A 296 -14.70 -24.06 11.84
N ILE A 297 -14.35 -22.77 11.72
CA ILE A 297 -15.34 -21.67 11.63
C ILE A 297 -16.34 -21.90 10.49
N LYS A 298 -15.86 -22.41 9.36
CA LYS A 298 -16.69 -22.66 8.18
C LYS A 298 -17.69 -23.82 8.35
N LYS A 299 -17.46 -24.73 9.30
CA LYS A 299 -18.37 -25.85 9.60
C LYS A 299 -19.44 -25.48 10.61
N GLU A 300 -19.17 -24.44 11.42
CA GLU A 300 -20.04 -23.99 12.50
C GLU A 300 -21.00 -22.85 12.06
N GLY A 301 -20.77 -22.22 10.93
CA GLY A 301 -21.59 -21.14 10.35
C GLY A 301 -22.14 -21.47 8.98
#